data_001528cbc2343d3c23731b6842fcbc68
#
_entry.id   001528cbc2343d3c23731b6842fcbc68
#
_cell.length_a   1.000
_cell.length_b   1.000
_cell.length_c   1.000
_cell.angle_alpha   90.00
_cell.angle_beta   90.00
_cell.angle_gamma   90.00
#
_symmetry.space_group_name_H-M   'P 1'
#
loop_
_entity.id
_entity.type
_entity.pdbx_description
1 polymer ?
#
loop_
_entity_poly.entity_id
_entity_poly.type
_entity_poly.pdbx_seq_one_letter_code
_entity_poly.pdbx_strand_id
1 'polypeptide(L)'
;MQIEVEIREDAAEPVVTIKCRERTALIDRLISALQIIDRQMMVLCEGNITPLDLGEILYIESVDGTCFVYTKEKVYESSDKLYELEERLEAYMFVRISKSVIVNLEHIQSIKSWLNRRLIITMENEEQLIVFFPRL
;
A
#
# COMPACT_ATOMS: atom_id res chain seq x y z
N MET A 1 -30.14 -3.36 8.54
CA MET A 1 -29.17 -3.34 7.44
C MET A 1 -28.95 -4.76 6.95
N GLN A 2 -29.00 -4.95 5.65
CA GLN A 2 -28.76 -6.24 5.02
C GLN A 2 -27.47 -6.17 4.21
N ILE A 3 -26.63 -7.22 4.30
CA ILE A 3 -25.37 -7.26 3.58
C ILE A 3 -25.42 -8.43 2.60
N GLU A 4 -25.18 -8.15 1.32
CA GLU A 4 -25.10 -9.14 0.27
C GLU A 4 -23.72 -9.08 -0.38
N VAL A 5 -23.17 -10.26 -0.70
CA VAL A 5 -21.88 -10.36 -1.38
C VAL A 5 -22.10 -11.10 -2.71
N GLU A 6 -21.74 -10.45 -3.82
CA GLU A 6 -21.78 -11.04 -5.14
C GLU A 6 -20.35 -11.24 -5.64
N ILE A 7 -20.00 -12.46 -5.97
CA ILE A 7 -18.66 -12.79 -6.48
C ILE A 7 -18.72 -12.81 -8.00
N ARG A 8 -17.89 -11.94 -8.62
CA ARG A 8 -17.81 -11.80 -10.07
C ARG A 8 -16.36 -11.84 -10.51
N GLU A 9 -16.05 -12.73 -11.45
CA GLU A 9 -14.69 -12.87 -11.98
C GLU A 9 -14.25 -11.67 -12.82
N ASP A 10 -15.20 -10.93 -13.38
CA ASP A 10 -14.93 -9.75 -14.21
C ASP A 10 -14.73 -8.46 -13.39
N ALA A 11 -14.84 -8.52 -12.08
CA ALA A 11 -14.61 -7.37 -11.22
C ALA A 11 -13.12 -7.13 -11.04
N ALA A 12 -12.61 -6.02 -11.57
CA ALA A 12 -11.19 -5.66 -11.45
C ALA A 12 -10.82 -5.27 -10.02
N GLU A 13 -11.77 -4.68 -9.29
CA GLU A 13 -11.62 -4.30 -7.89
C GLU A 13 -12.95 -4.48 -7.17
N PRO A 14 -12.94 -4.62 -5.84
CA PRO A 14 -14.19 -4.68 -5.10
C PRO A 14 -14.99 -3.38 -5.24
N VAL A 15 -16.28 -3.51 -5.43
CA VAL A 15 -17.21 -2.37 -5.48
C VAL A 15 -18.25 -2.55 -4.40
N VAL A 16 -18.42 -1.52 -3.57
CA VAL A 16 -19.47 -1.50 -2.55
C VAL A 16 -20.55 -0.53 -2.97
N THR A 17 -21.77 -1.03 -3.10
CA THR A 17 -22.93 -0.24 -3.45
C THR A 17 -23.88 -0.19 -2.25
N ILE A 18 -24.27 1.00 -1.86
CA ILE A 18 -25.23 1.18 -0.78
C ILE A 18 -26.56 1.64 -1.36
N LYS A 19 -27.60 0.81 -1.21
CA LYS A 19 -28.95 1.16 -1.63
C LYS A 19 -29.72 1.59 -0.39
N CYS A 20 -30.24 2.81 -0.42
CA CYS A 20 -30.98 3.38 0.71
C CYS A 20 -32.09 4.29 0.20
N ARG A 21 -33.10 4.52 1.06
CA ARG A 21 -34.21 5.39 0.71
C ARG A 21 -33.77 6.86 0.67
N GLU A 22 -32.91 7.24 1.62
CA GLU A 22 -32.36 8.59 1.70
C GLU A 22 -30.98 8.54 2.35
N ARG A 23 -30.18 9.56 2.12
CA ARG A 23 -28.83 9.64 2.70
C ARG A 23 -28.93 10.18 4.13
N THR A 24 -28.72 9.29 5.09
CA THR A 24 -28.79 9.61 6.53
C THR A 24 -27.38 9.69 7.13
N ALA A 25 -27.31 10.11 8.40
CA ALA A 25 -26.05 10.11 9.14
C ALA A 25 -25.44 8.71 9.22
N LEU A 26 -26.26 7.65 9.30
CA LEU A 26 -25.77 6.28 9.29
C LEU A 26 -25.04 5.96 7.97
N ILE A 27 -25.63 6.36 6.85
CA ILE A 27 -25.02 6.12 5.52
C ILE A 27 -23.69 6.84 5.42
N ASP A 28 -23.60 8.09 5.89
CA ASP A 28 -22.34 8.84 5.88
C ASP A 28 -21.27 8.18 6.76
N ARG A 29 -21.67 7.62 7.90
CA ARG A 29 -20.75 6.87 8.77
C ARG A 29 -20.25 5.60 8.12
N LEU A 30 -21.10 4.88 7.39
CA LEU A 30 -20.74 3.68 6.66
C LEU A 30 -19.70 4.00 5.56
N ILE A 31 -19.96 5.06 4.80
CA ILE A 31 -19.03 5.49 3.74
C ILE A 31 -17.67 5.83 4.36
N SER A 32 -17.65 6.62 5.43
CA SER A 32 -16.40 6.98 6.11
C SER A 32 -15.63 5.77 6.64
N ALA A 33 -16.35 4.82 7.24
CA ALA A 33 -15.74 3.60 7.77
C ALA A 33 -15.12 2.76 6.65
N LEU A 34 -15.80 2.62 5.52
CA LEU A 34 -15.30 1.87 4.37
C LEU A 34 -14.07 2.56 3.78
N GLN A 35 -14.06 3.89 3.69
CA GLN A 35 -12.91 4.63 3.21
C GLN A 35 -11.69 4.46 4.12
N ILE A 36 -11.88 4.42 5.43
CA ILE A 36 -10.80 4.17 6.39
C ILE A 36 -10.24 2.78 6.21
N ILE A 37 -11.10 1.77 6.10
CA ILE A 37 -10.68 0.38 5.89
C ILE A 37 -9.91 0.23 4.58
N ASP A 38 -10.36 0.90 3.53
CA ASP A 38 -9.74 0.84 2.22
C ASP A 38 -8.31 1.42 2.21
N ARG A 39 -8.02 2.34 3.13
CA ARG A 39 -6.70 2.97 3.27
C ARG A 39 -5.79 2.28 4.28
N GLN A 40 -6.15 1.10 4.70
CA GLN A 40 -5.35 0.32 5.65
C GLN A 40 -4.92 -1.00 5.02
N MET A 41 -3.80 -1.52 5.49
CA MET A 41 -3.45 -2.91 5.23
C MET A 41 -3.16 -3.59 6.56
N MET A 42 -3.41 -4.90 6.62
CA MET A 42 -3.08 -5.69 7.79
C MET A 42 -1.63 -6.11 7.74
N VAL A 43 -0.91 -5.86 8.82
CA VAL A 43 0.50 -6.22 8.94
C VAL A 43 0.72 -7.02 10.22
N LEU A 44 1.85 -7.70 10.29
CA LEU A 44 2.24 -8.49 11.45
C LEU A 44 3.31 -7.74 12.24
N CYS A 45 3.10 -7.65 13.55
CA CYS A 45 4.05 -7.07 14.48
C CYS A 45 4.12 -7.94 15.72
N GLU A 46 5.26 -8.58 15.96
CA GLU A 46 5.46 -9.43 17.13
C GLU A 46 4.36 -10.50 17.32
N GLY A 47 3.93 -11.10 16.20
CA GLY A 47 2.90 -12.13 16.23
C GLY A 47 1.47 -11.61 16.26
N ASN A 48 1.27 -10.30 16.33
CA ASN A 48 -0.05 -9.68 16.31
C ASN A 48 -0.36 -9.10 14.94
N ILE A 49 -1.62 -9.26 14.51
CA ILE A 49 -2.12 -8.64 13.29
C ILE A 49 -2.59 -7.24 13.65
N THR A 50 -2.05 -6.24 12.95
CA THR A 50 -2.31 -4.83 13.24
C THR A 50 -2.71 -4.10 11.97
N PRO A 51 -3.78 -3.28 11.98
CA PRO A 51 -4.09 -2.43 10.85
C PRO A 51 -3.07 -1.29 10.78
N LEU A 52 -2.57 -1.02 9.58
CA LEU A 52 -1.60 0.04 9.34
C LEU A 52 -2.13 0.95 8.24
N ASP A 53 -2.15 2.25 8.51
CA ASP A 53 -2.54 3.24 7.52
C ASP A 53 -1.50 3.29 6.41
N LEU A 54 -1.96 3.26 5.15
CA LEU A 54 -1.07 3.27 3.99
C LEU A 54 -0.20 4.53 3.96
N GLY A 55 -0.70 5.64 4.50
CA GLY A 55 0.06 6.90 4.56
C GLY A 55 1.28 6.84 5.47
N GLU A 56 1.36 5.86 6.37
CA GLU A 56 2.52 5.69 7.25
C GLU A 56 3.62 4.86 6.63
N ILE A 57 3.35 4.19 5.52
CA ILE A 57 4.31 3.30 4.87
C ILE A 57 5.25 4.11 3.98
N LEU A 58 6.55 3.94 4.19
CA LEU A 58 7.59 4.56 3.38
C LEU A 58 7.90 3.72 2.15
N TYR A 59 8.17 2.45 2.36
CA TYR A 59 8.42 1.50 1.28
C TYR A 59 8.25 0.07 1.78
N ILE A 60 8.16 -0.86 0.84
CA ILE A 60 8.02 -2.29 1.11
C ILE A 60 9.12 -3.02 0.36
N GLU A 61 9.80 -3.92 1.06
CA GLU A 61 10.88 -4.72 0.48
C GLU A 61 10.62 -6.20 0.69
N SER A 62 10.77 -6.98 -0.37
CA SER A 62 10.70 -8.44 -0.31
C SER A 62 12.10 -8.99 -0.12
N VAL A 63 12.31 -9.77 0.95
CA VAL A 63 13.57 -10.45 1.24
C VAL A 63 13.26 -11.91 1.52
N ASP A 64 13.83 -12.81 0.73
CA ASP A 64 13.63 -14.26 0.87
C ASP A 64 12.16 -14.68 0.96
N GLY A 65 11.32 -14.05 0.14
CA GLY A 65 9.90 -14.39 0.06
C GLY A 65 9.01 -13.74 1.12
N THR A 66 9.58 -12.94 2.01
CA THR A 66 8.82 -12.20 3.02
C THR A 66 8.83 -10.72 2.69
N CYS A 67 7.67 -10.10 2.72
CA CYS A 67 7.55 -8.66 2.52
C CYS A 67 7.66 -7.92 3.85
N PHE A 68 8.60 -6.98 3.92
CA PHE A 68 8.78 -6.10 5.07
C PHE A 68 8.25 -4.71 4.75
N VAL A 69 7.47 -4.17 5.66
CA VAL A 69 6.80 -2.89 5.51
C VAL A 69 7.47 -1.88 6.44
N TYR A 70 8.10 -0.87 5.85
CA TYR A 70 8.89 0.11 6.57
C TYR A 70 8.11 1.39 6.82
N THR A 71 8.04 1.78 8.09
CA THR A 71 7.52 3.08 8.50
C THR A 71 8.66 3.89 9.13
N LYS A 72 8.39 5.13 9.56
CA LYS A 72 9.42 5.93 10.22
C LYS A 72 9.96 5.30 11.49
N GLU A 73 9.11 4.58 12.21
CA GLU A 73 9.45 4.09 13.55
C GLU A 73 9.66 2.60 13.62
N LYS A 74 8.98 1.83 12.77
CA LYS A 74 8.95 0.37 12.87
C LYS A 74 9.03 -0.30 11.52
N VAL A 75 9.39 -1.59 11.56
CA VAL A 75 9.33 -2.48 10.42
C VAL A 75 8.33 -3.57 10.74
N TYR A 76 7.36 -3.74 9.87
CA TYR A 76 6.34 -4.79 9.99
C TYR A 76 6.53 -5.84 8.92
N GLU A 77 5.84 -6.95 9.04
CA GLU A 77 5.80 -7.97 8.01
C GLU A 77 4.41 -8.04 7.38
N SER A 78 4.36 -8.39 6.11
CA SER A 78 3.12 -8.69 5.42
C SER A 78 3.12 -10.15 4.97
N SER A 79 1.98 -10.82 5.09
CA SER A 79 1.82 -12.18 4.57
C SER A 79 1.53 -12.19 3.07
N ASP A 80 1.27 -11.03 2.49
CA ASP A 80 1.01 -10.90 1.06
C ASP A 80 2.31 -10.95 0.27
N LYS A 81 2.20 -11.33 -0.99
CA LYS A 81 3.34 -11.32 -1.91
C LYS A 81 3.51 -9.93 -2.52
N LEU A 82 4.71 -9.62 -2.95
CA LEU A 82 5.02 -8.28 -3.48
C LEU A 82 4.15 -7.92 -4.68
N TYR A 83 3.88 -8.86 -5.60
CA TYR A 83 3.03 -8.57 -6.76
C TYR A 83 1.58 -8.29 -6.35
N GLU A 84 1.10 -8.93 -5.29
CA GLU A 84 -0.24 -8.67 -4.77
C GLU A 84 -0.33 -7.26 -4.17
N LEU A 85 0.71 -6.86 -3.45
CA LEU A 85 0.81 -5.52 -2.88
C LEU A 85 0.95 -4.46 -3.96
N GLU A 86 1.71 -4.74 -5.02
CA GLU A 86 1.84 -3.83 -6.17
C GLU A 86 0.47 -3.51 -6.77
N GLU A 87 -0.33 -4.53 -7.04
CA GLU A 87 -1.67 -4.34 -7.61
C GLU A 87 -2.59 -3.57 -6.68
N ARG A 88 -2.59 -3.93 -5.41
CA ARG A 88 -3.50 -3.31 -4.44
C ARG A 88 -3.13 -1.86 -4.15
N LEU A 89 -1.85 -1.54 -4.09
CA LEU A 89 -1.37 -0.22 -3.67
C LEU A 89 -1.16 0.77 -4.80
N GLU A 90 -1.34 0.34 -6.04
CA GLU A 90 -1.14 1.20 -7.22
C GLU A 90 -1.97 2.48 -7.16
N ALA A 91 -3.21 2.40 -6.70
CA ALA A 91 -4.11 3.54 -6.60
C ALA A 91 -3.72 4.53 -5.49
N TYR A 92 -2.77 4.18 -4.63
CA TYR A 92 -2.41 4.95 -3.43
C TYR A 92 -0.99 5.53 -3.49
N MET A 93 -0.52 5.87 -4.68
CA MET A 93 0.79 6.51 -4.88
C MET A 93 1.98 5.58 -4.57
N PHE A 94 1.80 4.28 -4.65
CA PHE A 94 2.88 3.32 -4.53
C PHE A 94 3.34 2.87 -5.91
N VAL A 95 4.65 2.80 -6.10
CA VAL A 95 5.25 2.39 -7.36
C VAL A 95 6.34 1.34 -7.11
N ARG A 96 6.30 0.27 -7.88
CA ARG A 96 7.36 -0.74 -7.84
C ARG A 96 8.57 -0.25 -8.60
N ILE A 97 9.71 -0.18 -7.92
CA ILE A 97 10.95 0.38 -8.49
C ILE A 97 11.99 -0.69 -8.82
N SER A 98 11.79 -1.92 -8.35
CA SER A 98 12.69 -3.04 -8.63
C SER A 98 11.95 -4.36 -8.45
N LYS A 99 12.65 -5.47 -8.61
CA LYS A 99 12.08 -6.80 -8.37
C LYS A 99 11.61 -6.98 -6.92
N SER A 100 12.20 -6.25 -5.98
CA SER A 100 11.99 -6.47 -4.57
C SER A 100 11.46 -5.27 -3.80
N VAL A 101 11.28 -4.11 -4.44
CA VAL A 101 10.94 -2.88 -3.70
C VAL A 101 9.77 -2.12 -4.32
N ILE A 102 8.83 -1.73 -3.46
CA ILE A 102 7.75 -0.80 -3.78
C ILE A 102 7.93 0.42 -2.89
N VAL A 103 7.87 1.63 -3.46
CA VAL A 103 8.00 2.87 -2.69
C VAL A 103 6.70 3.66 -2.66
N ASN A 104 6.48 4.36 -1.56
CA ASN A 104 5.43 5.35 -1.45
C ASN A 104 5.97 6.69 -1.95
N LEU A 105 5.44 7.18 -3.06
CA LEU A 105 5.90 8.43 -3.68
C LEU A 105 5.73 9.63 -2.75
N GLU A 106 4.76 9.59 -1.84
CA GLU A 106 4.52 10.70 -0.90
C GLU A 106 5.63 10.88 0.12
N HIS A 107 6.43 9.84 0.36
CA HIS A 107 7.49 9.86 1.37
C HIS A 107 8.89 9.87 0.79
N ILE A 108 9.02 10.22 -0.46
CA ILE A 108 10.32 10.43 -1.08
C ILE A 108 10.84 11.80 -0.67
N GLN A 109 12.01 11.84 -0.06
CA GLN A 109 12.67 13.07 0.31
C GLN A 109 13.38 13.72 -0.89
N SER A 110 14.12 12.90 -1.67
CA SER A 110 14.86 13.37 -2.83
C SER A 110 15.16 12.24 -3.80
N ILE A 111 15.39 12.62 -5.06
CA ILE A 111 15.80 11.69 -6.10
C ILE A 111 17.06 12.30 -6.74
N LYS A 112 18.11 11.48 -6.83
CA LYS A 112 19.39 11.89 -7.40
C LYS A 112 19.80 10.97 -8.53
N SER A 113 20.22 11.55 -9.62
CA SER A 113 20.82 10.80 -10.73
C SER A 113 22.22 10.31 -10.33
N TRP A 114 22.55 9.09 -10.68
CA TRP A 114 23.87 8.52 -10.40
C TRP A 114 24.42 7.81 -11.63
N LEU A 115 25.65 7.28 -11.51
CA LEU A 115 26.34 6.64 -12.59
C LEU A 115 25.63 5.38 -13.09
N ASN A 116 25.89 5.02 -14.37
CA ASN A 116 25.39 3.76 -14.95
C ASN A 116 23.87 3.62 -14.97
N ARG A 117 23.16 4.69 -15.34
CA ARG A 117 21.68 4.70 -15.43
C ARG A 117 20.99 4.32 -14.12
N ARG A 118 21.51 4.80 -13.02
CA ARG A 118 20.91 4.58 -11.70
C ARG A 118 20.30 5.85 -11.16
N LEU A 119 19.25 5.68 -10.38
CA LEU A 119 18.68 6.73 -9.53
C LEU A 119 18.87 6.33 -8.09
N ILE A 120 19.20 7.28 -7.25
CA ILE A 120 19.20 7.10 -5.81
C ILE A 120 17.98 7.82 -5.27
N ILE A 121 17.07 7.08 -4.65
CA ILE A 121 15.90 7.62 -4.01
C ILE A 121 16.14 7.63 -2.51
N THR A 122 16.11 8.81 -1.91
CA THR A 122 16.23 8.95 -0.45
C THR A 122 14.84 9.10 0.13
N MET A 123 14.50 8.21 1.05
CA MET A 123 13.23 8.22 1.74
C MET A 123 13.30 9.13 2.97
N GLU A 124 12.15 9.47 3.55
CA GLU A 124 12.10 10.37 4.71
C GLU A 124 12.78 9.81 5.97
N ASN A 125 13.00 8.50 6.04
CA ASN A 125 13.77 7.87 7.11
C ASN A 125 15.27 7.84 6.82
N GLU A 126 15.71 8.57 5.78
CA GLU A 126 17.10 8.66 5.32
C GLU A 126 17.64 7.40 4.65
N GLU A 127 16.86 6.35 4.51
CA GLU A 127 17.25 5.17 3.75
C GLU A 127 17.32 5.49 2.26
N GLN A 128 18.34 4.96 1.61
CA GLN A 128 18.54 5.14 0.18
C GLN A 128 18.20 3.87 -0.59
N LEU A 129 17.43 4.04 -1.66
CA LEU A 129 17.02 2.96 -2.55
C LEU A 129 17.60 3.22 -3.92
N ILE A 130 18.13 2.19 -4.56
CA ILE A 130 18.76 2.32 -5.87
C ILE A 130 17.84 1.72 -6.94
N VAL A 131 17.60 2.50 -7.99
CA VAL A 131 16.76 2.11 -9.12
C VAL A 131 17.58 2.13 -10.39
N PHE A 132 17.44 1.10 -11.22
CA PHE A 132 18.08 1.04 -12.51
C PHE A 132 17.11 1.45 -13.62
N PHE A 133 17.53 2.37 -14.52
CA PHE A 133 16.84 2.59 -15.78
C PHE A 133 17.09 1.38 -16.68
N PRO A 134 16.19 1.05 -17.54
CA PRO A 134 14.88 1.63 -17.87
C PRO A 134 13.72 0.97 -17.08
N ARG A 135 13.97 0.50 -15.88
CA ARG A 135 12.98 -0.19 -15.06
C ARG A 135 11.77 0.72 -14.76
N LEU A 136 12.02 2.01 -14.74
CA LEU A 136 10.96 3.01 -14.58
C LEU A 136 10.12 3.16 -15.87
#